data_99f4d1de4f0b9151a687b515956c763b
#
_entry.id   99f4d1de4f0b9151a687b515956c763b
#
_cell.length_a   1.000
_cell.length_b   1.000
_cell.length_c   1.000
_cell.angle_alpha   90.00
_cell.angle_beta   90.00
_cell.angle_gamma   90.00
#
_symmetry.space_group_name_H-M   'P 1'
#
loop_
_entity.id
_entity.type
_entity.pdbx_description
1 polymer ?
#
loop_
_entity_poly.entity_id
_entity_poly.type
_entity_poly.pdbx_seq_one_letter_code
_entity_poly.pdbx_strand_id
1 'polypeptide(L)'
;MRMLITGAAGRIGSEIVKDLSGSHDLCLLDRKLVPGYESIIADCGTYPTGSESTPCREIESLRWTDAFKGAEIVIHLAEDRSPQATWQRVLHSNIQATWNVLQAAVEHKVRRVVYASSTWAVKALEWELAPACYEPNGPKIGSDVQPRPIAPYGIAKACGEITGRALVDEKKLSSFLAVRIGWYDPNPSEIEDYHRLAIGAEDLRSLFQCCGEAEFEGFQVVYGISAQQISPYDLYHTCRLLSWEPRQLP
;
A
#
# COMPACT_ATOMS: atom_id res chain seq x y z
N MET A 1 10.78 -14.21 -7.88
CA MET A 1 11.16 -12.78 -7.81
C MET A 1 11.63 -12.47 -6.39
N ARG A 2 12.55 -11.51 -6.25
CA ARG A 2 12.87 -10.95 -4.93
C ARG A 2 11.98 -9.76 -4.63
N MET A 3 11.25 -9.82 -3.53
CA MET A 3 10.32 -8.78 -3.11
C MET A 3 10.68 -8.24 -1.73
N LEU A 4 10.68 -6.92 -1.58
CA LEU A 4 10.76 -6.26 -0.28
C LEU A 4 9.36 -5.86 0.18
N ILE A 5 9.00 -6.23 1.41
CA ILE A 5 7.73 -5.82 2.02
C ILE A 5 8.04 -4.96 3.24
N THR A 6 7.64 -3.68 3.21
CA THR A 6 7.70 -2.80 4.37
C THR A 6 6.36 -2.82 5.10
N GLY A 7 6.36 -2.71 6.43
CA GLY A 7 5.13 -2.89 7.22
C GLY A 7 4.68 -4.35 7.30
N ALA A 8 5.64 -5.28 7.18
CA ALA A 8 5.41 -6.72 7.07
C ALA A 8 4.76 -7.34 8.32
N ALA A 9 4.95 -6.76 9.51
CA ALA A 9 4.29 -7.19 10.76
C ALA A 9 2.89 -6.58 10.96
N GLY A 10 2.43 -5.72 10.03
CA GLY A 10 1.10 -5.11 10.05
C GLY A 10 -0.02 -6.11 9.71
N ARG A 11 -1.29 -5.69 9.83
CA ARG A 11 -2.44 -6.56 9.51
C ARG A 11 -2.41 -7.07 8.06
N ILE A 12 -2.19 -6.19 7.09
CA ILE A 12 -2.08 -6.56 5.67
C ILE A 12 -0.76 -7.30 5.44
N GLY A 13 0.36 -6.77 5.96
CA GLY A 13 1.68 -7.35 5.79
C GLY A 13 1.75 -8.81 6.22
N SER A 14 1.29 -9.11 7.44
CA SER A 14 1.29 -10.50 7.95
C SER A 14 0.42 -11.46 7.13
N GLU A 15 -0.63 -10.96 6.50
CA GLU A 15 -1.51 -11.77 5.67
C GLU A 15 -0.87 -12.10 4.31
N ILE A 16 -0.29 -11.11 3.64
CA ILE A 16 0.34 -11.33 2.33
C ILE A 16 1.68 -12.06 2.43
N VAL A 17 2.44 -11.88 3.53
CA VAL A 17 3.70 -12.60 3.76
C VAL A 17 3.48 -14.11 3.79
N LYS A 18 2.41 -14.59 4.44
CA LYS A 18 2.09 -16.02 4.49
C LYS A 18 1.91 -16.64 3.11
N ASP A 19 1.28 -15.90 2.21
CA ASP A 19 0.98 -16.36 0.85
C ASP A 19 2.21 -16.26 -0.05
N LEU A 20 2.86 -15.10 -0.08
CA LEU A 20 3.97 -14.82 -0.97
C LEU A 20 5.26 -15.57 -0.60
N SER A 21 5.43 -15.99 0.67
CA SER A 21 6.65 -16.69 1.14
C SER A 21 6.87 -18.06 0.50
N GLY A 22 5.80 -18.68 0.00
CA GLY A 22 5.89 -19.98 -0.69
C GLY A 22 6.38 -19.90 -2.13
N SER A 23 6.32 -18.72 -2.76
CA SER A 23 6.58 -18.53 -4.19
C SER A 23 7.65 -17.48 -4.53
N HIS A 24 8.05 -16.65 -3.54
CA HIS A 24 8.97 -15.54 -3.75
C HIS A 24 10.07 -15.49 -2.68
N ASP A 25 11.21 -14.88 -3.04
CA ASP A 25 12.28 -14.52 -2.10
C ASP A 25 11.88 -13.21 -1.41
N LEU A 26 11.48 -13.28 -0.14
CA LEU A 26 10.98 -12.14 0.61
C LEU A 26 12.04 -11.54 1.52
N CYS A 27 12.23 -10.22 1.39
CA CYS A 27 12.91 -9.40 2.39
C CYS A 27 11.83 -8.62 3.17
N LEU A 28 11.80 -8.76 4.49
CA LEU A 28 10.75 -8.20 5.34
C LEU A 28 11.31 -7.08 6.20
N LEU A 29 10.62 -5.94 6.22
CA LEU A 29 11.02 -4.77 6.99
C LEU A 29 9.82 -4.22 7.77
N ASP A 30 10.01 -4.03 9.08
CA ASP A 30 9.00 -3.42 9.95
C ASP A 30 9.68 -2.82 11.19
N ARG A 31 8.95 -2.04 11.97
CA ARG A 31 9.40 -1.58 13.30
C ARG A 31 9.33 -2.68 14.36
N LYS A 32 8.75 -3.82 14.04
CA LYS A 32 8.58 -5.00 14.89
C LYS A 32 9.03 -6.25 14.16
N LEU A 33 9.44 -7.26 14.91
CA LEU A 33 9.68 -8.59 14.35
C LEU A 33 8.43 -9.13 13.66
N VAL A 34 8.65 -9.78 12.52
CA VAL A 34 7.59 -10.53 11.82
C VAL A 34 7.57 -11.95 12.38
N PRO A 35 6.52 -12.38 13.09
CA PRO A 35 6.51 -13.68 13.74
C PRO A 35 6.71 -14.83 12.74
N GLY A 36 7.69 -15.69 13.00
CA GLY A 36 7.99 -16.86 12.15
C GLY A 36 8.86 -16.58 10.94
N TYR A 37 9.33 -15.33 10.75
CA TYR A 37 10.17 -14.94 9.61
C TYR A 37 11.37 -14.12 10.06
N GLU A 38 12.49 -14.25 9.34
CA GLU A 38 13.60 -13.31 9.46
C GLU A 38 13.18 -11.94 8.92
N SER A 39 13.46 -10.87 9.67
CA SER A 39 13.03 -9.54 9.31
C SER A 39 13.97 -8.44 9.80
N ILE A 40 14.06 -7.36 9.05
CA ILE A 40 14.84 -6.17 9.39
C ILE A 40 13.98 -5.26 10.25
N ILE A 41 14.47 -4.90 11.44
CA ILE A 41 13.78 -3.96 12.33
C ILE A 41 14.27 -2.55 12.04
N ALA A 42 13.39 -1.71 11.48
CA ALA A 42 13.71 -0.32 11.17
C ALA A 42 12.46 0.57 11.10
N ASP A 43 12.67 1.87 11.28
CA ASP A 43 11.67 2.91 11.06
C ASP A 43 11.95 3.63 9.74
N CYS A 44 11.10 3.41 8.73
CA CYS A 44 11.22 4.06 7.43
C CYS A 44 11.05 5.59 7.50
N GLY A 45 10.46 6.12 8.55
CA GLY A 45 10.36 7.57 8.77
C GLY A 45 11.72 8.24 8.99
N THR A 46 12.74 7.47 9.36
CA THR A 46 14.10 7.94 9.57
C THR A 46 15.00 7.45 8.46
N TYR A 47 15.49 8.36 7.61
CA TYR A 47 16.42 8.01 6.54
C TYR A 47 17.85 7.91 7.09
N PRO A 48 18.62 6.85 6.80
CA PRO A 48 19.97 6.72 7.29
C PRO A 48 20.88 7.75 6.59
N THR A 49 21.18 8.85 7.27
CA THR A 49 22.13 9.85 6.79
C THR A 49 23.56 9.41 7.11
N GLY A 50 24.41 9.39 6.08
CA GLY A 50 25.80 8.87 6.17
C GLY A 50 26.79 9.72 6.97
N SER A 51 26.38 10.69 7.77
CA SER A 51 27.26 11.64 8.45
C SER A 51 26.97 11.88 9.93
N GLU A 52 25.93 11.32 10.52
CA GLU A 52 25.71 11.50 11.95
C GLU A 52 26.15 10.27 12.73
N SER A 53 27.32 10.40 13.35
CA SER A 53 27.85 9.50 14.36
C SER A 53 26.97 9.52 15.61
N THR A 54 25.87 8.79 15.59
CA THR A 54 25.24 8.39 16.84
C THR A 54 25.93 7.11 17.28
N PRO A 55 26.64 7.11 18.44
CA PRO A 55 27.28 5.90 18.92
C PRO A 55 26.22 4.96 19.50
N CYS A 56 25.54 4.22 18.65
CA CYS A 56 24.84 3.02 19.06
C CYS A 56 25.80 1.85 18.83
N ARG A 57 26.47 1.43 19.89
CA ARG A 57 27.20 0.16 19.95
C ARG A 57 26.16 -0.93 19.77
N GLU A 58 26.41 -1.69 18.76
CA GLU A 58 25.98 -3.05 18.45
C GLU A 58 25.28 -3.11 17.10
N ILE A 59 25.96 -3.84 16.23
CA ILE A 59 25.69 -4.12 14.84
C ILE A 59 26.04 -2.91 13.95
N GLU A 60 27.05 -3.09 13.11
CA GLU A 60 27.20 -2.34 11.86
C GLU A 60 25.84 -2.38 11.18
N SER A 61 25.05 -1.34 11.42
CA SER A 61 23.66 -1.31 10.97
C SER A 61 23.72 -1.26 9.45
N LEU A 62 23.47 -2.39 8.83
CA LEU A 62 22.93 -2.43 7.48
C LEU A 62 21.93 -1.31 7.41
N ARG A 63 22.21 -0.28 6.62
CA ARG A 63 21.23 0.77 6.39
C ARG A 63 19.99 0.05 5.96
N TRP A 64 18.84 0.29 6.57
CA TRP A 64 17.61 -0.43 6.17
C TRP A 64 17.34 -0.29 4.66
N THR A 65 17.89 0.74 4.02
CA THR A 65 17.86 0.92 2.56
C THR A 65 18.65 -0.17 1.82
N ASP A 66 19.62 -0.85 2.46
CA ASP A 66 20.32 -1.98 1.85
C ASP A 66 19.41 -3.19 1.59
N ALA A 67 18.26 -3.27 2.27
CA ALA A 67 17.21 -4.25 2.00
C ALA A 67 16.67 -4.18 0.55
N PHE A 68 16.79 -3.03 -0.09
CA PHE A 68 16.33 -2.80 -1.46
C PHE A 68 17.28 -3.38 -2.52
N LYS A 69 18.52 -3.76 -2.15
CA LYS A 69 19.50 -4.34 -3.07
C LYS A 69 18.96 -5.62 -3.72
N GLY A 70 18.82 -5.60 -5.04
CA GLY A 70 18.33 -6.73 -5.82
C GLY A 70 16.83 -6.99 -5.67
N ALA A 71 16.08 -6.17 -4.94
CA ALA A 71 14.62 -6.26 -4.94
C ALA A 71 14.08 -5.82 -6.30
N GLU A 72 13.27 -6.67 -6.91
CA GLU A 72 12.58 -6.37 -8.16
C GLU A 72 11.32 -5.54 -7.89
N ILE A 73 10.65 -5.86 -6.79
CA ILE A 73 9.39 -5.24 -6.39
C ILE A 73 9.46 -4.84 -4.93
N VAL A 74 8.94 -3.68 -4.61
CA VAL A 74 8.70 -3.22 -3.23
C VAL A 74 7.21 -3.12 -3.00
N ILE A 75 6.70 -3.82 -1.99
CA ILE A 75 5.33 -3.66 -1.49
C ILE A 75 5.41 -2.78 -0.25
N HIS A 76 4.95 -1.54 -0.37
CA HIS A 76 5.04 -0.55 0.70
C HIS A 76 3.73 -0.43 1.47
N LEU A 77 3.72 -1.03 2.69
CA LEU A 77 2.59 -1.06 3.62
C LEU A 77 2.89 -0.33 4.94
N ALA A 78 4.15 0.09 5.16
CA ALA A 78 4.56 0.72 6.42
C ALA A 78 3.89 2.08 6.59
N GLU A 79 2.99 2.20 7.57
CA GLU A 79 2.28 3.43 7.89
C GLU A 79 1.60 3.38 9.26
N ASP A 80 1.17 4.53 9.76
CA ASP A 80 0.18 4.62 10.83
C ASP A 80 -1.21 4.78 10.22
N ARG A 81 -2.02 3.74 10.36
CA ARG A 81 -3.39 3.67 9.83
C ARG A 81 -4.45 4.20 10.78
N SER A 82 -4.06 4.73 11.95
CA SER A 82 -5.01 5.23 12.94
C SER A 82 -5.74 6.48 12.42
N PRO A 83 -7.07 6.47 12.35
CA PRO A 83 -7.86 7.64 11.98
C PRO A 83 -7.67 8.82 12.96
N GLN A 84 -7.25 8.51 14.20
CA GLN A 84 -6.99 9.47 15.26
C GLN A 84 -5.51 9.86 15.34
N ALA A 85 -4.66 9.43 14.40
CA ALA A 85 -3.26 9.81 14.41
C ALA A 85 -3.11 11.33 14.30
N THR A 86 -2.26 11.90 15.15
CA THR A 86 -1.93 13.33 15.06
C THR A 86 -1.23 13.65 13.75
N TRP A 87 -1.30 14.91 13.31
CA TRP A 87 -0.60 15.35 12.11
C TRP A 87 0.89 14.99 12.13
N GLN A 88 1.57 15.18 13.26
CA GLN A 88 3.00 14.86 13.41
C GLN A 88 3.29 13.37 13.19
N ARG A 89 2.41 12.48 13.71
CA ARG A 89 2.55 11.04 13.48
C ARG A 89 2.35 10.69 12.02
N VAL A 90 1.33 11.24 11.38
CA VAL A 90 1.05 11.02 9.95
C VAL A 90 2.18 11.57 9.10
N LEU A 91 2.71 12.75 9.41
CA LEU A 91 3.84 13.33 8.70
C LEU A 91 5.06 12.42 8.74
N HIS A 92 5.44 11.91 9.91
CA HIS A 92 6.60 11.03 10.08
C HIS A 92 6.36 9.63 9.52
N SER A 93 5.27 8.96 9.96
CA SER A 93 5.07 7.53 9.71
C SER A 93 4.46 7.23 8.33
N ASN A 94 3.84 8.20 7.68
CA ASN A 94 3.18 7.99 6.39
C ASN A 94 3.83 8.82 5.29
N ILE A 95 3.97 10.15 5.43
CA ILE A 95 4.50 11.00 4.36
C ILE A 95 6.01 10.84 4.26
N GLN A 96 6.74 11.07 5.35
CA GLN A 96 8.20 10.96 5.37
C GLN A 96 8.67 9.52 5.10
N ALA A 97 8.00 8.52 5.71
CA ALA A 97 8.31 7.12 5.49
C ALA A 97 8.12 6.72 4.02
N THR A 98 7.01 7.12 3.39
CA THR A 98 6.76 6.86 1.96
C THR A 98 7.82 7.53 1.09
N TRP A 99 8.14 8.80 1.34
CA TRP A 99 9.21 9.50 0.62
C TRP A 99 10.52 8.72 0.70
N ASN A 100 10.95 8.34 1.91
CA ASN A 100 12.21 7.64 2.14
C ASN A 100 12.26 6.27 1.43
N VAL A 101 11.16 5.50 1.49
CA VAL A 101 11.03 4.21 0.79
C VAL A 101 11.13 4.40 -0.72
N LEU A 102 10.49 5.42 -1.26
CA LEU A 102 10.54 5.70 -2.69
C LEU A 102 11.93 6.17 -3.13
N GLN A 103 12.64 6.98 -2.33
CA GLN A 103 14.03 7.34 -2.63
C GLN A 103 14.94 6.10 -2.63
N ALA A 104 14.81 5.23 -1.64
CA ALA A 104 15.57 3.97 -1.60
C ALA A 104 15.24 3.07 -2.81
N ALA A 105 13.98 3.00 -3.22
CA ALA A 105 13.59 2.25 -4.41
C ALA A 105 14.24 2.79 -5.69
N VAL A 106 14.32 4.12 -5.83
CA VAL A 106 15.02 4.78 -6.94
C VAL A 106 16.54 4.51 -6.90
N GLU A 107 17.19 4.69 -5.74
CA GLU A 107 18.61 4.46 -5.56
C GLU A 107 19.03 3.03 -5.94
N HIS A 108 18.21 2.05 -5.57
CA HIS A 108 18.46 0.63 -5.84
C HIS A 108 17.86 0.11 -7.14
N LYS A 109 17.29 1.01 -7.97
CA LYS A 109 16.73 0.69 -9.28
C LYS A 109 15.64 -0.40 -9.23
N VAL A 110 14.79 -0.33 -8.21
CA VAL A 110 13.63 -1.21 -8.09
C VAL A 110 12.73 -1.03 -9.31
N ARG A 111 12.31 -2.14 -9.92
CA ARG A 111 11.47 -2.10 -11.14
C ARG A 111 10.06 -1.57 -10.85
N ARG A 112 9.48 -1.97 -9.72
CA ARG A 112 8.10 -1.60 -9.37
C ARG A 112 7.94 -1.34 -7.89
N VAL A 113 7.17 -0.29 -7.59
CA VAL A 113 6.63 -0.09 -6.24
C VAL A 113 5.12 -0.31 -6.26
N VAL A 114 4.63 -1.22 -5.41
CA VAL A 114 3.22 -1.41 -5.09
C VAL A 114 2.95 -0.68 -3.77
N TYR A 115 2.20 0.39 -3.84
CA TYR A 115 1.92 1.27 -2.71
C TYR A 115 0.53 1.02 -2.14
N ALA A 116 0.43 0.70 -0.86
CA ALA A 116 -0.84 0.62 -0.17
C ALA A 116 -1.45 2.01 0.01
N SER A 117 -2.20 2.46 -0.99
CA SER A 117 -3.07 3.63 -0.88
C SER A 117 -4.38 3.25 -0.18
N SER A 118 -5.36 4.12 -0.17
CA SER A 118 -6.65 3.90 0.48
C SER A 118 -7.77 4.61 -0.27
N THR A 119 -8.99 4.12 -0.12
CA THR A 119 -10.22 4.85 -0.52
C THR A 119 -10.32 6.22 0.14
N TRP A 120 -9.63 6.46 1.27
CA TRP A 120 -9.53 7.78 1.90
C TRP A 120 -8.81 8.83 1.05
N ALA A 121 -8.00 8.42 0.08
CA ALA A 121 -7.39 9.34 -0.87
C ALA A 121 -8.43 10.04 -1.78
N VAL A 122 -9.64 9.45 -1.90
CA VAL A 122 -10.74 9.96 -2.74
C VAL A 122 -12.07 10.07 -1.99
N LYS A 123 -12.06 10.02 -0.66
CA LYS A 123 -13.26 9.92 0.18
C LYS A 123 -14.24 11.10 0.02
N ALA A 124 -13.75 12.29 -0.33
CA ALA A 124 -14.62 13.43 -0.58
C ALA A 124 -15.54 13.20 -1.80
N LEU A 125 -15.11 12.43 -2.81
CA LEU A 125 -15.97 12.05 -3.94
C LEU A 125 -17.09 11.10 -3.52
N GLU A 126 -16.79 10.15 -2.64
CA GLU A 126 -17.80 9.25 -2.09
C GLU A 126 -18.88 10.02 -1.33
N TRP A 127 -18.48 11.00 -0.52
CA TRP A 127 -19.42 11.87 0.21
C TRP A 127 -20.27 12.72 -0.72
N GLU A 128 -19.69 13.23 -1.79
CA GLU A 128 -20.40 14.04 -2.79
C GLU A 128 -21.43 13.23 -3.55
N LEU A 129 -21.15 11.96 -3.85
CA LEU A 129 -22.02 11.07 -4.60
C LEU A 129 -23.00 10.28 -3.72
N ALA A 130 -22.82 10.29 -2.40
CA ALA A 130 -23.73 9.62 -1.47
C ALA A 130 -25.11 10.32 -1.41
N PRO A 131 -26.22 9.58 -1.22
CA PRO A 131 -26.30 8.13 -1.11
C PRO A 131 -26.31 7.39 -2.46
N ALA A 132 -26.41 8.09 -3.58
CA ALA A 132 -26.63 7.49 -4.90
C ALA A 132 -25.54 6.50 -5.31
N CYS A 133 -24.24 6.72 -4.91
CA CYS A 133 -23.15 5.79 -5.24
C CYS A 133 -23.27 4.41 -4.58
N TYR A 134 -24.12 4.27 -3.58
CA TYR A 134 -24.38 2.99 -2.91
C TYR A 134 -25.53 2.20 -3.55
N GLU A 135 -26.22 2.79 -4.51
CA GLU A 135 -27.25 2.07 -5.26
C GLU A 135 -26.59 1.14 -6.30
N PRO A 136 -27.21 -0.02 -6.62
CA PRO A 136 -26.64 -0.96 -7.59
C PRO A 136 -26.31 -0.34 -8.95
N ASN A 137 -27.15 0.58 -9.43
CA ASN A 137 -27.00 1.28 -10.71
C ASN A 137 -26.58 2.74 -10.51
N GLY A 138 -26.12 3.12 -9.31
CA GLY A 138 -25.68 4.46 -9.01
C GLY A 138 -24.31 4.80 -9.62
N PRO A 139 -23.91 6.07 -9.57
CA PRO A 139 -22.61 6.50 -10.07
C PRO A 139 -21.47 5.82 -9.29
N LYS A 140 -20.46 5.32 -9.99
CA LYS A 140 -19.28 4.68 -9.37
C LYS A 140 -18.03 5.55 -9.56
N ILE A 141 -17.12 5.45 -8.60
CA ILE A 141 -15.85 6.19 -8.59
C ILE A 141 -14.80 5.32 -9.28
N GLY A 142 -14.37 5.72 -10.47
CA GLY A 142 -13.31 5.04 -11.22
C GLY A 142 -11.93 5.23 -10.59
N SER A 143 -10.97 4.44 -11.02
CA SER A 143 -9.58 4.53 -10.53
C SER A 143 -8.81 5.73 -11.10
N ASP A 144 -9.29 6.31 -12.20
CA ASP A 144 -8.70 7.44 -12.91
C ASP A 144 -8.97 8.81 -12.28
N VAL A 145 -9.85 8.86 -11.25
CA VAL A 145 -10.16 10.12 -10.56
C VAL A 145 -8.97 10.66 -9.79
N GLN A 146 -8.82 11.99 -9.83
CA GLN A 146 -7.79 12.68 -9.05
C GLN A 146 -8.06 12.54 -7.54
N PRO A 147 -7.01 12.50 -6.72
CA PRO A 147 -7.17 12.46 -5.27
C PRO A 147 -8.01 13.65 -4.76
N ARG A 148 -8.98 13.34 -3.91
CA ARG A 148 -9.78 14.30 -3.12
C ARG A 148 -9.88 13.78 -1.69
N PRO A 149 -8.75 13.87 -0.95
CA PRO A 149 -8.64 13.27 0.37
C PRO A 149 -9.44 14.05 1.42
N ILE A 150 -9.75 13.34 2.50
CA ILE A 150 -10.20 13.93 3.76
C ILE A 150 -9.29 13.45 4.88
N ALA A 151 -9.21 14.21 5.96
CA ALA A 151 -8.41 13.94 7.15
C ALA A 151 -6.89 13.75 6.86
N PRO A 152 -6.03 13.85 7.88
CA PRO A 152 -4.58 13.70 7.71
C PRO A 152 -4.16 12.38 7.04
N TYR A 153 -4.83 11.28 7.38
CA TYR A 153 -4.56 9.97 6.79
C TYR A 153 -4.80 9.94 5.27
N GLY A 154 -5.96 10.43 4.83
CA GLY A 154 -6.27 10.51 3.39
C GLY A 154 -5.30 11.44 2.63
N ILE A 155 -4.90 12.57 3.26
CA ILE A 155 -3.89 13.48 2.70
C ILE A 155 -2.57 12.74 2.49
N ALA A 156 -2.11 11.96 3.48
CA ALA A 156 -0.88 11.19 3.35
C ALA A 156 -0.95 10.17 2.21
N LYS A 157 -2.10 9.49 2.05
CA LYS A 157 -2.30 8.54 0.94
C LYS A 157 -2.24 9.24 -0.42
N ALA A 158 -2.89 10.38 -0.56
CA ALA A 158 -2.81 11.20 -1.77
C ALA A 158 -1.37 11.69 -2.05
N CYS A 159 -0.62 12.10 -1.02
CA CYS A 159 0.78 12.47 -1.17
C CYS A 159 1.63 11.31 -1.73
N GLY A 160 1.41 10.09 -1.25
CA GLY A 160 2.12 8.90 -1.77
C GLY A 160 1.80 8.64 -3.25
N GLU A 161 0.52 8.73 -3.65
CA GLU A 161 0.13 8.60 -5.06
C GLU A 161 0.79 9.67 -5.94
N ILE A 162 0.75 10.94 -5.51
CA ILE A 162 1.34 12.06 -6.25
C ILE A 162 2.87 11.90 -6.35
N THR A 163 3.53 11.49 -5.27
CA THR A 163 4.98 11.26 -5.28
C THR A 163 5.36 10.13 -6.22
N GLY A 164 4.63 9.00 -6.16
CA GLY A 164 4.85 7.87 -7.07
C GLY A 164 4.65 8.26 -8.53
N ARG A 165 3.62 9.06 -8.83
CA ARG A 165 3.37 9.60 -10.16
C ARG A 165 4.53 10.46 -10.66
N ALA A 166 4.99 11.39 -9.83
CA ALA A 166 6.10 12.28 -10.18
C ALA A 166 7.37 11.49 -10.51
N LEU A 167 7.72 10.46 -9.71
CA LEU A 167 8.91 9.64 -9.96
C LEU A 167 8.82 8.83 -11.26
N VAL A 168 7.62 8.40 -11.65
CA VAL A 168 7.39 7.74 -12.95
C VAL A 168 7.51 8.75 -14.10
N ASP A 169 6.87 9.91 -13.97
CA ASP A 169 6.90 10.96 -15.01
C ASP A 169 8.34 11.48 -15.20
N GLU A 170 9.15 11.54 -14.13
CA GLU A 170 10.58 11.85 -14.16
C GLU A 170 11.47 10.68 -14.64
N LYS A 171 10.89 9.52 -14.97
CA LYS A 171 11.60 8.30 -15.40
C LYS A 171 12.60 7.75 -14.36
N LYS A 172 12.36 8.03 -13.08
CA LYS A 172 13.13 7.51 -11.95
C LYS A 172 12.65 6.13 -11.50
N LEU A 173 11.37 5.83 -11.73
CA LEU A 173 10.75 4.51 -11.54
C LEU A 173 10.12 4.04 -12.84
N SER A 174 10.26 2.75 -13.17
CA SER A 174 9.62 2.17 -14.36
C SER A 174 8.12 1.99 -14.16
N SER A 175 7.70 1.54 -12.99
CA SER A 175 6.28 1.38 -12.68
C SER A 175 5.95 1.63 -11.20
N PHE A 176 4.79 2.23 -10.98
CA PHE A 176 4.21 2.48 -9.67
C PHE A 176 2.73 2.11 -9.69
N LEU A 177 2.31 1.27 -8.76
CA LEU A 177 0.92 0.84 -8.60
C LEU A 177 0.39 1.30 -7.25
N ALA A 178 -0.52 2.25 -7.25
CA ALA A 178 -1.27 2.62 -6.06
C ALA A 178 -2.50 1.73 -5.91
N VAL A 179 -2.58 0.99 -4.82
CA VAL A 179 -3.73 0.14 -4.48
C VAL A 179 -4.58 0.89 -3.45
N ARG A 180 -5.68 1.49 -3.87
CA ARG A 180 -6.66 2.13 -2.98
C ARG A 180 -7.45 1.06 -2.25
N ILE A 181 -6.90 0.60 -1.14
CA ILE A 181 -7.51 -0.46 -0.32
C ILE A 181 -8.72 0.11 0.39
N GLY A 182 -9.79 -0.66 0.42
CA GLY A 182 -10.98 -0.35 1.20
C GLY A 182 -10.77 -0.65 2.68
N TRP A 183 -11.52 -1.59 3.23
CA TRP A 183 -11.43 -1.98 4.63
C TRP A 183 -10.98 -3.44 4.76
N TYR A 184 -9.84 -3.67 5.40
CA TYR A 184 -9.40 -5.00 5.77
C TYR A 184 -9.36 -5.15 7.30
N ASP A 185 -10.13 -6.12 7.80
CA ASP A 185 -10.04 -6.60 9.17
C ASP A 185 -10.16 -8.13 9.17
N PRO A 186 -9.18 -8.87 9.72
CA PRO A 186 -9.25 -10.33 9.81
C PRO A 186 -10.38 -10.82 10.72
N ASN A 187 -10.87 -9.96 11.61
CA ASN A 187 -12.00 -10.23 12.49
C ASN A 187 -13.01 -9.09 12.32
N PRO A 188 -13.79 -9.08 11.22
CA PRO A 188 -14.77 -8.03 10.99
C PRO A 188 -15.81 -8.08 12.11
N SER A 189 -15.72 -7.12 13.02
CA SER A 189 -16.78 -6.86 13.98
C SER A 189 -17.96 -6.21 13.26
N GLU A 190 -19.11 -6.20 13.87
CA GLU A 190 -20.41 -5.68 13.38
C GLU A 190 -20.38 -4.21 12.93
N ILE A 191 -19.51 -3.87 11.98
CA ILE A 191 -19.41 -2.52 11.39
C ILE A 191 -20.38 -2.46 10.22
N GLU A 192 -21.44 -1.68 10.34
CA GLU A 192 -22.55 -1.56 9.39
C GLU A 192 -22.10 -1.23 7.95
N ASP A 193 -21.03 -0.44 7.79
CA ASP A 193 -20.47 -0.08 6.47
C ASP A 193 -19.34 -1.02 5.99
N TYR A 194 -18.95 -2.02 6.77
CA TYR A 194 -17.86 -2.93 6.43
C TYR A 194 -18.08 -3.60 5.07
N HIS A 195 -19.27 -4.12 4.86
CA HIS A 195 -19.61 -4.88 3.64
C HIS A 195 -19.51 -4.08 2.34
N ARG A 196 -19.56 -2.75 2.39
CA ARG A 196 -19.51 -1.89 1.18
C ARG A 196 -18.09 -1.68 0.68
N LEU A 197 -17.11 -1.74 1.57
CA LEU A 197 -15.71 -1.37 1.31
C LEU A 197 -14.74 -2.50 1.68
N ALA A 198 -15.25 -3.62 2.15
CA ALA A 198 -14.40 -4.69 2.66
C ALA A 198 -13.60 -5.37 1.55
N ILE A 199 -12.39 -5.78 1.91
CA ILE A 199 -11.64 -6.79 1.18
C ILE A 199 -11.42 -7.99 2.08
N GLY A 200 -11.84 -9.17 1.63
CA GLY A 200 -11.63 -10.43 2.34
C GLY A 200 -10.14 -10.85 2.31
N ALA A 201 -9.74 -11.73 3.24
CA ALA A 201 -8.36 -12.16 3.34
C ALA A 201 -7.84 -12.88 2.08
N GLU A 202 -8.68 -13.71 1.46
CA GLU A 202 -8.32 -14.41 0.23
C GLU A 202 -8.16 -13.45 -0.95
N ASP A 203 -9.06 -12.47 -1.07
CA ASP A 203 -8.99 -11.43 -2.10
C ASP A 203 -7.77 -10.53 -1.89
N LEU A 204 -7.46 -10.19 -0.63
CA LEU A 204 -6.28 -9.42 -0.31
C LEU A 204 -4.99 -10.13 -0.74
N ARG A 205 -4.86 -11.42 -0.43
CA ARG A 205 -3.70 -12.24 -0.83
C ARG A 205 -3.56 -12.31 -2.35
N SER A 206 -4.63 -12.74 -3.03
CA SER A 206 -4.62 -12.88 -4.49
C SER A 206 -4.39 -11.54 -5.20
N LEU A 207 -4.95 -10.44 -4.68
CA LEU A 207 -4.71 -9.10 -5.22
C LEU A 207 -3.23 -8.73 -5.19
N PHE A 208 -2.56 -8.90 -4.03
CA PHE A 208 -1.14 -8.54 -3.91
C PHE A 208 -0.23 -9.48 -4.70
N GLN A 209 -0.60 -10.76 -4.87
CA GLN A 209 0.08 -11.66 -5.80
C GLN A 209 -0.04 -11.11 -7.24
N CYS A 210 -1.25 -10.81 -7.70
CA CYS A 210 -1.47 -10.22 -9.02
C CYS A 210 -0.74 -8.88 -9.20
N CYS A 211 -0.66 -8.02 -8.17
CA CYS A 211 0.11 -6.77 -8.21
C CYS A 211 1.60 -7.01 -8.49
N GLY A 212 2.16 -8.10 -7.97
CA GLY A 212 3.54 -8.51 -8.24
C GLY A 212 3.74 -9.04 -9.64
N GLU A 213 2.81 -9.83 -10.14
CA GLU A 213 2.92 -10.58 -11.40
C GLU A 213 2.47 -9.79 -12.63
N ALA A 214 1.58 -8.78 -12.47
CA ALA A 214 1.02 -8.03 -13.59
C ALA A 214 2.09 -7.33 -14.45
N GLU A 215 1.86 -7.33 -15.74
CA GLU A 215 2.75 -6.70 -16.75
C GLU A 215 2.20 -5.32 -17.12
N PHE A 216 2.84 -4.27 -16.64
CA PHE A 216 2.55 -2.87 -17.01
C PHE A 216 3.75 -1.98 -16.73
N GLU A 217 3.78 -0.81 -17.37
CA GLU A 217 4.71 0.27 -17.11
C GLU A 217 3.96 1.54 -16.73
N GLY A 218 4.67 2.48 -16.14
CA GLY A 218 4.11 3.76 -15.79
C GLY A 218 3.35 3.75 -14.46
N PHE A 219 2.52 4.75 -14.26
CA PHE A 219 1.73 4.95 -13.06
C PHE A 219 0.32 4.41 -13.24
N GLN A 220 -0.11 3.55 -12.31
CA GLN A 220 -1.44 2.97 -12.28
C GLN A 220 -2.08 3.11 -10.90
N VAL A 221 -3.40 3.22 -10.88
CA VAL A 221 -4.22 3.19 -9.66
C VAL A 221 -5.27 2.11 -9.79
N VAL A 222 -5.43 1.30 -8.75
CA VAL A 222 -6.43 0.24 -8.68
C VAL A 222 -7.16 0.27 -7.34
N TYR A 223 -8.31 -0.37 -7.25
CA TYR A 223 -9.03 -0.56 -5.98
C TYR A 223 -8.83 -1.97 -5.44
N GLY A 224 -8.55 -2.07 -4.14
CA GLY A 224 -8.50 -3.32 -3.38
C GLY A 224 -9.76 -3.48 -2.53
N ILE A 225 -10.83 -4.00 -3.13
CA ILE A 225 -12.14 -4.22 -2.50
C ILE A 225 -12.69 -5.52 -3.07
N SER A 226 -13.29 -6.39 -2.24
CA SER A 226 -14.01 -7.57 -2.73
C SER A 226 -15.25 -7.20 -3.53
N ALA A 227 -15.76 -8.10 -4.36
CA ALA A 227 -16.94 -7.85 -5.17
C ALA A 227 -18.16 -7.56 -4.28
N GLN A 228 -18.73 -6.37 -4.41
CA GLN A 228 -19.88 -5.91 -3.65
C GLN A 228 -20.89 -5.20 -4.58
N GLN A 229 -22.17 -5.58 -4.49
CA GLN A 229 -23.23 -4.96 -5.31
C GLN A 229 -23.41 -3.47 -5.04
N ILE A 230 -23.13 -3.06 -3.80
CA ILE A 230 -23.36 -1.70 -3.31
C ILE A 230 -22.05 -0.92 -3.08
N SER A 231 -20.91 -1.40 -3.61
CA SER A 231 -19.65 -0.64 -3.53
C SER A 231 -19.74 0.66 -4.32
N PRO A 232 -19.27 1.79 -3.79
CA PRO A 232 -19.21 3.04 -4.53
C PRO A 232 -18.04 3.09 -5.55
N TYR A 233 -17.18 2.08 -5.58
CA TYR A 233 -15.97 2.05 -6.41
C TYR A 233 -16.09 1.07 -7.57
N ASP A 234 -15.58 1.48 -8.74
CA ASP A 234 -15.52 0.65 -9.93
C ASP A 234 -14.24 -0.19 -9.95
N LEU A 235 -14.40 -1.51 -10.02
CA LEU A 235 -13.30 -2.48 -10.05
C LEU A 235 -12.86 -2.86 -11.47
N TYR A 236 -13.51 -2.37 -12.51
CA TYR A 236 -13.25 -2.78 -13.89
C TYR A 236 -11.78 -2.65 -14.29
N HIS A 237 -11.16 -1.50 -13.98
CA HIS A 237 -9.74 -1.30 -14.30
C HIS A 237 -8.84 -2.25 -13.49
N THR A 238 -9.14 -2.47 -12.20
CA THR A 238 -8.39 -3.42 -11.35
C THR A 238 -8.42 -4.82 -11.95
N CYS A 239 -9.61 -5.33 -12.26
CA CYS A 239 -9.79 -6.66 -12.82
C CYS A 239 -9.04 -6.84 -14.14
N ARG A 240 -9.12 -5.84 -15.02
CA ARG A 240 -8.43 -5.88 -16.32
C ARG A 240 -6.92 -5.77 -16.23
N LEU A 241 -6.41 -4.81 -15.46
CA LEU A 241 -4.97 -4.56 -15.36
C LEU A 241 -4.24 -5.73 -14.71
N LEU A 242 -4.85 -6.28 -13.65
CA LEU A 242 -4.22 -7.29 -12.83
C LEU A 242 -4.65 -8.71 -13.18
N SER A 243 -5.59 -8.90 -14.11
CA SER A 243 -6.25 -10.20 -14.35
C SER A 243 -6.77 -10.81 -13.05
N TRP A 244 -7.32 -9.95 -12.17
CA TRP A 244 -7.78 -10.32 -10.84
C TRP A 244 -9.30 -10.44 -10.79
N GLU A 245 -9.79 -11.48 -10.13
CA GLU A 245 -11.22 -11.74 -9.96
C GLU A 245 -11.57 -11.70 -8.48
N PRO A 246 -12.17 -10.58 -7.98
CA PRO A 246 -12.59 -10.48 -6.59
C PRO A 246 -13.79 -11.38 -6.31
N ARG A 247 -13.81 -11.99 -5.14
CA ARG A 247 -14.92 -12.82 -4.67
C ARG A 247 -16.00 -11.95 -4.05
N GLN A 248 -17.22 -12.44 -4.11
CA GLN A 248 -18.30 -11.83 -3.33
C GLN A 248 -18.16 -12.25 -1.86
N LEU A 249 -18.16 -11.28 -0.97
CA LEU A 249 -18.22 -11.57 0.47
C LEU A 249 -19.65 -11.96 0.87
N PRO A 250 -19.78 -12.87 1.85
CA PRO A 250 -21.08 -13.32 2.34
C PRO A 250 -21.90 -12.20 3.00
#